data_4bf04e2e9fef8b7a9ab9c30b109aaeb6
#
_entry.id   4bf04e2e9fef8b7a9ab9c30b109aaeb6
#
_cell.length_a   1.000
_cell.length_b   1.000
_cell.length_c   1.000
_cell.angle_alpha   90.00
_cell.angle_beta   90.00
_cell.angle_gamma   90.00
#
_symmetry.space_group_name_H-M   'P 1'
#
loop_
_entity.id
_entity.type
_entity.pdbx_description
1 polymer ?
#
loop_
_entity_poly.entity_id
_entity_poly.type
_entity_poly.pdbx_seq_one_letter_code
_entity_poly.pdbx_strand_id
1 'polypeptide(L)'
;MPLGSVSPFRPTGTVSVSAGSVSANVRLTGGGDSVVVTNATTGLSYIRFGSDPSVTASTGDMPILAGSRLILSVNSLISYAAAISPSGSGSMLFSRGDGSFV
;
A
#
# COMPACT_ATOMS: atom_id res chain seq x y z
N MET A 1 8.18 19.47 22.56
CA MET A 1 7.74 19.61 22.00
C MET A 1 7.56 19.54 21.19
N PRO A 2 7.35 19.18 21.01
CA PRO A 2 7.02 19.25 20.26
C PRO A 2 6.75 19.16 19.63
N LEU A 3 7.12 19.05 19.52
CA LEU A 3 6.69 19.05 18.89
C LEU A 3 5.60 18.89 18.41
N GLY A 4 5.12 18.92 18.58
CA GLY A 4 3.66 18.86 18.51
C GLY A 4 3.04 19.04 17.16
N SER A 5 3.76 19.43 16.19
CA SER A 5 3.27 19.61 14.83
C SER A 5 3.23 18.30 14.03
N VAL A 6 3.65 17.22 14.62
CA VAL A 6 3.76 15.93 13.92
C VAL A 6 2.75 14.96 14.51
N SER A 7 1.96 14.33 13.64
CA SER A 7 1.03 13.27 14.02
C SER A 7 1.60 11.92 13.62
N PRO A 8 1.97 11.07 14.57
CA PRO A 8 2.41 9.72 14.23
C PRO A 8 1.34 8.96 13.48
N PHE A 9 1.74 8.05 12.61
CA PHE A 9 0.80 7.22 11.89
C PHE A 9 0.02 6.34 12.86
N ARG A 10 -1.30 6.34 12.71
CA ARG A 10 -2.20 5.52 13.52
C ARG A 10 -2.92 4.55 12.60
N PRO A 11 -2.52 3.27 12.58
CA PRO A 11 -3.16 2.30 11.71
C PRO A 11 -4.58 1.99 12.19
N THR A 12 -5.49 1.84 11.22
CA THR A 12 -6.87 1.45 11.49
C THR A 12 -7.20 0.10 10.89
N GLY A 13 -6.38 -0.43 10.01
CA GLY A 13 -6.57 -1.77 9.46
C GLY A 13 -5.45 -2.13 8.51
N THR A 14 -5.07 -3.39 8.50
CA THR A 14 -4.01 -3.91 7.64
C THR A 14 -4.54 -5.09 6.85
N VAL A 15 -4.25 -5.11 5.56
CA VAL A 15 -4.56 -6.25 4.68
C VAL A 15 -3.30 -6.63 3.92
N SER A 16 -3.26 -7.86 3.46
CA SER A 16 -2.16 -8.35 2.65
C SER A 16 -2.70 -8.96 1.36
N VAL A 17 -1.89 -8.90 0.32
CA VAL A 17 -2.19 -9.54 -0.95
C VAL A 17 -0.93 -10.26 -1.42
N SER A 18 -1.11 -11.44 -1.99
CA SER A 18 0.00 -12.18 -2.59
C SER A 18 0.33 -11.55 -3.93
N ALA A 19 1.54 -11.03 -4.06
CA ALA A 19 2.00 -10.41 -5.30
C ALA A 19 2.91 -11.36 -6.06
N GLY A 20 2.73 -11.41 -7.35
CA GLY A 20 3.54 -12.24 -8.24
C GLY A 20 3.51 -11.65 -9.63
N SER A 21 3.77 -12.46 -10.65
CA SER A 21 3.83 -11.99 -12.03
C SER A 21 2.47 -11.55 -12.60
N VAL A 22 1.38 -11.88 -11.91
CA VAL A 22 0.03 -11.46 -12.29
C VAL A 22 -0.47 -10.50 -11.23
N SER A 23 -1.10 -9.41 -11.67
CA SER A 23 -1.65 -8.43 -10.74
C SER A 23 -2.73 -9.06 -9.86
N ALA A 24 -2.68 -8.75 -8.57
CA ALA A 24 -3.68 -9.16 -7.60
C ALA A 24 -4.16 -7.93 -6.86
N ASN A 25 -5.41 -7.92 -6.42
CA ASN A 25 -5.95 -6.79 -5.68
C ASN A 25 -6.55 -7.23 -4.36
N VAL A 26 -6.77 -6.25 -3.48
CA VAL A 26 -7.33 -6.48 -2.17
C VAL A 26 -8.12 -5.25 -1.77
N ARG A 27 -9.19 -5.47 -1.00
CA ARG A 27 -9.95 -4.38 -0.42
C ARG A 27 -9.22 -3.88 0.82
N LEU A 28 -9.00 -2.57 0.90
CA LEU A 28 -8.41 -1.96 2.08
C LEU A 28 -9.41 -1.99 3.24
N THR A 29 -8.90 -2.23 4.44
CA THR A 29 -9.71 -2.20 5.66
C THR A 29 -9.35 -0.96 6.48
N GLY A 30 -10.27 -0.58 7.37
CA GLY A 30 -10.07 0.62 8.18
C GLY A 30 -10.39 1.88 7.40
N GLY A 31 -10.02 3.00 7.95
CA GLY A 31 -10.27 4.32 7.35
C GLY A 31 -9.07 5.22 7.54
N GLY A 32 -9.19 6.43 6.99
CA GLY A 32 -8.13 7.41 7.06
C GLY A 32 -7.65 7.80 5.67
N ASP A 33 -6.76 8.76 5.63
CA ASP A 33 -6.27 9.35 4.38
C ASP A 33 -4.84 8.94 4.04
N SER A 34 -4.27 8.00 4.77
CA SER A 34 -2.91 7.52 4.53
C SER A 34 -2.88 6.00 4.48
N VAL A 35 -1.96 5.46 3.68
CA VAL A 35 -1.72 4.02 3.61
C VAL A 35 -0.22 3.80 3.68
N VAL A 36 0.20 2.95 4.59
CA VAL A 36 1.58 2.48 4.65
C VAL A 36 1.66 1.18 3.86
N VAL A 37 2.50 1.17 2.85
CA VAL A 37 2.70 0.01 1.99
C VAL A 37 4.03 -0.63 2.35
N THR A 38 4.00 -1.92 2.66
CA THR A 38 5.20 -2.69 2.97
C THR A 38 5.39 -3.75 1.89
N ASN A 39 6.54 -3.71 1.22
CA ASN A 39 6.87 -4.71 0.21
C ASN A 39 7.65 -5.85 0.87
N ALA A 40 6.95 -6.92 1.21
CA ALA A 40 7.56 -8.13 1.77
C ALA A 40 7.78 -9.20 0.70
N THR A 41 7.80 -8.80 -0.58
CA THR A 41 8.15 -9.70 -1.68
C THR A 41 9.67 -9.74 -1.86
N THR A 42 10.11 -10.66 -2.72
CA THR A 42 11.54 -10.85 -2.99
C THR A 42 12.06 -9.95 -4.11
N GLY A 43 11.21 -9.11 -4.72
CA GLY A 43 11.62 -8.27 -5.83
C GLY A 43 10.91 -6.95 -5.87
N LEU A 44 11.32 -6.12 -6.84
CA LEU A 44 10.66 -4.85 -7.10
C LEU A 44 9.20 -5.12 -7.46
N SER A 45 8.33 -4.38 -6.83
CA SER A 45 6.89 -4.51 -7.03
C SER A 45 6.28 -3.17 -7.42
N TYR A 46 5.10 -3.20 -8.01
CA TYR A 46 4.37 -1.99 -8.42
C TYR A 46 2.99 -2.05 -7.82
N ILE A 47 2.48 -0.89 -7.41
CA ILE A 47 1.19 -0.80 -6.75
C ILE A 47 0.32 0.25 -7.40
N ARG A 48 -0.99 0.06 -7.31
CA ARG A 48 -1.98 1.01 -7.77
C ARG A 48 -3.18 0.98 -6.83
N PHE A 49 -3.75 2.15 -6.59
CA PHE A 49 -4.95 2.27 -5.78
C PHE A 49 -6.15 2.56 -6.67
N GLY A 50 -7.31 2.14 -6.23
CA GLY A 50 -8.53 2.37 -6.96
C GLY A 50 -9.76 2.37 -6.06
N SER A 51 -10.90 2.74 -6.64
CA SER A 51 -12.16 2.83 -5.91
C SER A 51 -13.05 1.61 -6.11
N ASP A 52 -12.65 0.65 -6.95
CA ASP A 52 -13.44 -0.54 -7.21
C ASP A 52 -12.54 -1.77 -7.38
N PRO A 53 -13.12 -2.99 -7.35
CA PRO A 53 -12.33 -4.22 -7.37
C PRO A 53 -11.70 -4.56 -8.72
N SER A 54 -11.92 -3.75 -9.75
CA SER A 54 -11.30 -4.00 -11.05
C SER A 54 -9.91 -3.40 -11.18
N VAL A 55 -9.39 -2.73 -10.15
CA VAL A 55 -8.08 -2.11 -10.20
C VAL A 55 -6.99 -3.18 -10.43
N THR A 56 -6.08 -2.89 -11.36
CA THR A 56 -4.95 -3.76 -11.66
C THR A 56 -3.65 -2.96 -11.66
N ALA A 57 -2.57 -3.58 -11.26
CA ALA A 57 -1.26 -2.96 -11.26
C ALA A 57 -0.45 -3.43 -12.47
N SER A 58 0.44 -2.56 -12.93
CA SER A 58 1.35 -2.86 -14.04
C SER A 58 2.70 -2.20 -13.78
N THR A 59 3.67 -2.47 -14.62
CA THR A 59 5.01 -1.89 -14.48
C THR A 59 5.05 -0.39 -14.75
N GLY A 60 3.94 0.21 -15.17
CA GLY A 60 3.82 1.65 -15.29
C GLY A 60 3.31 2.34 -14.04
N ASP A 61 3.03 1.59 -12.99
CA ASP A 61 2.49 2.14 -11.74
C ASP A 61 3.62 2.46 -10.74
N MET A 62 3.26 2.76 -9.51
CA MET A 62 4.20 3.20 -8.47
C MET A 62 5.13 2.06 -8.06
N PRO A 63 6.44 2.18 -8.27
CA PRO A 63 7.37 1.13 -7.85
C PRO A 63 7.67 1.20 -6.35
N ILE A 64 7.91 0.04 -5.76
CA ILE A 64 8.36 -0.07 -4.39
C ILE A 64 9.40 -1.19 -4.31
N LEU A 65 10.56 -0.86 -3.76
CA LEU A 65 11.66 -1.81 -3.66
C LEU A 65 11.36 -2.91 -2.65
N ALA A 66 11.94 -4.09 -2.89
CA ALA A 66 11.81 -5.20 -1.95
C ALA A 66 12.31 -4.79 -0.57
N GLY A 67 11.55 -5.13 0.46
CA GLY A 67 11.90 -4.77 1.83
C GLY A 67 11.63 -3.32 2.22
N SER A 68 11.11 -2.52 1.30
CA SER A 68 10.84 -1.11 1.56
C SER A 68 9.44 -0.88 2.09
N ARG A 69 9.28 0.25 2.73
CA ARG A 69 8.01 0.71 3.26
C ARG A 69 7.82 2.18 2.88
N LEU A 70 6.63 2.50 2.37
CA LEU A 70 6.28 3.86 1.98
C LEU A 70 4.98 4.25 2.66
N ILE A 71 4.83 5.54 2.94
CA ILE A 71 3.54 6.08 3.33
C ILE A 71 3.01 6.95 2.19
N LEU A 72 1.75 6.73 1.82
CA LEU A 72 1.11 7.41 0.70
C LEU A 72 -0.21 8.00 1.16
N SER A 73 -0.56 9.15 0.60
CA SER A 73 -1.87 9.75 0.83
C SER A 73 -2.88 9.16 -0.13
N VAL A 74 -4.06 8.85 0.38
CA VAL A 74 -5.20 8.40 -0.42
C VAL A 74 -6.42 9.17 0.02
N ASN A 75 -7.38 9.37 -0.89
CA ASN A 75 -8.61 10.01 -0.47
C ASN A 75 -9.61 8.96 0.05
N SER A 76 -10.69 9.43 0.64
CA SER A 76 -11.67 8.53 1.28
C SER A 76 -12.40 7.62 0.30
N LEU A 77 -12.35 7.91 -1.00
CA LEU A 77 -12.99 7.09 -2.02
C LEU A 77 -12.12 5.90 -2.44
N ILE A 78 -10.84 5.91 -2.09
CA ILE A 78 -9.94 4.81 -2.42
C ILE A 78 -10.19 3.68 -1.44
N SER A 79 -10.59 2.53 -1.97
CA SER A 79 -10.94 1.38 -1.13
C SER A 79 -10.28 0.08 -1.58
N TYR A 80 -9.53 0.10 -2.69
CA TYR A 80 -8.84 -1.09 -3.20
C TYR A 80 -7.42 -0.76 -3.56
N ALA A 81 -6.56 -1.77 -3.47
CA ALA A 81 -5.17 -1.67 -3.89
C ALA A 81 -4.82 -2.90 -4.72
N ALA A 82 -3.98 -2.70 -5.72
CA ALA A 82 -3.47 -3.79 -6.53
C ALA A 82 -1.95 -3.80 -6.48
N ALA A 83 -1.37 -4.97 -6.62
CA ALA A 83 0.07 -5.13 -6.61
C ALA A 83 0.50 -6.18 -7.61
N ILE A 84 1.67 -5.99 -8.19
CA ILE A 84 2.32 -6.95 -9.08
C ILE A 84 3.81 -6.97 -8.78
N SER A 85 4.41 -8.14 -8.79
CA SER A 85 5.85 -8.32 -8.61
C SER A 85 6.37 -9.16 -9.77
N PRO A 86 6.78 -8.52 -10.88
CA PRO A 86 7.10 -9.26 -12.11
C PRO A 86 8.27 -10.23 -11.97
N SER A 87 9.23 -9.94 -11.11
CA SER A 87 10.43 -10.77 -10.94
C SER A 87 10.55 -11.38 -9.56
N GLY A 88 9.53 -11.23 -8.71
CA GLY A 88 9.54 -11.77 -7.36
C GLY A 88 8.19 -12.31 -6.95
N SER A 89 8.06 -12.65 -5.69
CA SER A 89 6.79 -13.09 -5.12
C SER A 89 6.81 -12.88 -3.62
N GLY A 90 5.63 -12.86 -3.02
CA GLY A 90 5.48 -12.69 -1.60
C GLY A 90 4.29 -11.82 -1.28
N SER A 91 4.27 -11.24 -0.10
CA SER A 91 3.14 -10.44 0.36
C SER A 91 3.41 -8.95 0.23
N MET A 92 2.39 -8.22 -0.20
CA MET A 92 2.33 -6.77 -0.08
C MET A 92 1.33 -6.45 1.01
N LEU A 93 1.72 -5.62 1.96
CA LEU A 93 0.85 -5.26 3.08
C LEU A 93 0.47 -3.80 2.96
N PHE A 94 -0.81 -3.53 3.19
CA PHE A 94 -1.37 -2.18 3.13
C PHE A 94 -2.00 -1.88 4.48
N SER A 95 -1.43 -0.94 5.20
CA SER A 95 -1.95 -0.51 6.50
C SER A 95 -2.54 0.88 6.35
N ARG A 96 -3.86 0.97 6.45
CA ARG A 96 -4.56 2.24 6.31
C ARG A 96 -4.66 2.91 7.67
N GLY A 97 -4.63 4.23 7.67
CA GLY A 97 -4.75 5.00 8.89
C GLY A 97 -4.57 6.47 8.66
N ASP A 98 -4.25 7.18 9.72
CA ASP A 98 -4.02 8.63 9.71
C ASP A 98 -2.63 8.94 10.22
N GLY A 99 -2.12 10.11 9.84
CA GLY A 99 -0.82 10.57 10.29
C GLY A 99 0.30 10.21 9.32
N SER A 100 1.52 10.32 9.78
CA SER A 100 2.68 10.08 8.93
C SER A 100 3.86 9.55 9.75
N PHE A 101 4.82 8.99 9.05
CA PHE A 101 6.14 8.73 9.63
C PHE A 101 6.92 10.03 9.64
N VAL A 102 7.49 10.38 10.72
CA VAL A 102 8.29 11.60 10.74
C VAL A 102 9.59 11.43 11.45
#